data_8468544fa4a156810b15b49ee0a42dd8
#
_entry.id   8468544fa4a156810b15b49ee0a42dd8
#
_cell.length_a   1.000
_cell.length_b   1.000
_cell.length_c   1.000
_cell.angle_alpha   90.00
_cell.angle_beta   90.00
_cell.angle_gamma   90.00
#
_symmetry.space_group_name_H-M   'P 1'
#
loop_
_entity.id
_entity.type
_entity.pdbx_description
1 polymer ?
#
loop_
_entity_poly.entity_id
_entity_poly.type
_entity_poly.pdbx_seq_one_letter_code
_entity_poly.pdbx_strand_id
1 'polypeptide(L)'
;SLATARSSNAPLLLLFLLLIFVSLLHICVGDYLDDASAPAPTPATATPSPFSFSFDFSNASTYRLEDLRFEGDATMHGDLVDLTCNTFGKNPKFCTGRVSYGHPVPFYDNVTGEVASFQARFTFAILIDDYTMNYKGDGMTFFLGCYPSTMPLNSGGGNLGIMPDGDGKSRTAFGNDRFIAVEFDTFNNSWDPNTTYDHIGIDISSVMDSVNTTVLDSFSLNGSMTATVTFDNTTRMLVANLHFDDHTYIAPVQVSTQLPDPVTTLLPPQVAIGFSAATGKDMELHQILSWSFNSSLAPPHKDHDMKAAVVGGSLGGVVALVVMVWCIIACFKWTRSTSHDARTRGPKRFEYRELASATDNFSKERVIGRGAFGEVYRGTFSKGSSSGAPSRESGAVRWL
;
A
#
# COMPACT_ATOMS: atom_id res chain seq x y z
N SER A 1 53.54 5.90 51.72
CA SER A 1 53.43 4.81 50.74
C SER A 1 52.13 4.04 50.92
N LEU A 2 51.19 4.24 50.09
CA LEU A 2 50.04 3.33 49.90
C LEU A 2 49.77 3.27 48.42
N ALA A 3 50.17 2.16 47.80
CA ALA A 3 49.84 1.84 46.44
C ALA A 3 48.42 1.24 46.40
N THR A 4 47.45 1.93 45.81
CA THR A 4 46.14 1.38 45.50
C THR A 4 46.20 0.73 44.12
N ALA A 5 46.22 -0.62 44.13
CA ALA A 5 46.07 -1.41 42.93
C ALA A 5 44.63 -1.23 42.38
N ARG A 6 44.50 -0.61 41.21
CA ARG A 6 43.24 -0.55 40.45
C ARG A 6 43.04 -1.89 39.75
N SER A 7 42.21 -2.75 40.34
CA SER A 7 41.75 -3.99 39.71
C SER A 7 40.97 -3.62 38.45
N SER A 8 41.46 -4.10 37.30
CA SER A 8 40.77 -3.98 36.01
C SER A 8 39.65 -5.02 35.96
N ASN A 9 38.40 -4.59 36.08
CA ASN A 9 37.21 -5.45 35.99
C ASN A 9 36.87 -5.86 34.53
N ALA A 10 37.78 -5.61 33.59
CA ALA A 10 37.57 -5.92 32.18
C ALA A 10 37.31 -7.42 31.89
N PRO A 11 38.03 -8.39 32.53
CA PRO A 11 37.75 -9.81 32.27
C PRO A 11 36.42 -10.28 32.85
N LEU A 12 35.95 -9.69 33.96
CA LEU A 12 34.63 -10.01 34.53
C LEU A 12 33.50 -9.50 33.66
N LEU A 13 33.63 -8.32 33.10
CA LEU A 13 32.64 -7.73 32.19
C LEU A 13 32.52 -8.53 30.88
N LEU A 14 33.65 -9.02 30.37
CA LEU A 14 33.70 -9.87 29.17
C LEU A 14 33.00 -11.23 29.40
N LEU A 15 33.24 -11.82 30.58
CA LEU A 15 32.61 -13.07 30.99
C LEU A 15 31.09 -12.92 31.15
N PHE A 16 30.65 -11.79 31.72
CA PHE A 16 29.23 -11.47 31.90
C PHE A 16 28.53 -11.27 30.58
N LEU A 17 29.15 -10.58 29.63
CA LEU A 17 28.61 -10.37 28.26
C LEU A 17 28.56 -11.69 27.48
N LEU A 18 29.54 -12.58 27.66
CA LEU A 18 29.56 -13.91 27.04
C LEU A 18 28.43 -14.79 27.59
N LEU A 19 28.17 -14.73 28.91
CA LEU A 19 27.07 -15.48 29.54
C LEU A 19 25.70 -14.98 29.09
N ILE A 20 25.51 -13.68 28.95
CA ILE A 20 24.26 -13.09 28.38
C ILE A 20 24.09 -13.57 26.94
N PHE A 21 25.14 -13.57 26.13
CA PHE A 21 25.09 -14.01 24.74
C PHE A 21 24.76 -15.50 24.63
N VAL A 22 25.36 -16.36 25.45
CA VAL A 22 25.03 -17.79 25.47
C VAL A 22 23.62 -18.04 25.95
N SER A 23 23.10 -17.25 26.92
CA SER A 23 21.73 -17.35 27.38
C SER A 23 20.72 -16.91 26.31
N LEU A 24 21.01 -15.83 25.58
CA LEU A 24 20.18 -15.39 24.44
C LEU A 24 20.21 -16.40 23.29
N LEU A 25 21.37 -17.02 23.04
CA LEU A 25 21.48 -18.09 22.04
C LEU A 25 20.68 -19.34 22.45
N HIS A 26 20.65 -19.69 23.75
CA HIS A 26 19.84 -20.81 24.28
C HIS A 26 18.33 -20.54 24.15
N ILE A 27 17.90 -19.30 24.38
CA ILE A 27 16.49 -18.91 24.20
C ILE A 27 16.10 -19.02 22.73
N CYS A 28 16.91 -18.47 21.80
CA CYS A 28 16.64 -18.55 20.36
C CYS A 28 16.75 -19.97 19.77
N VAL A 29 17.57 -20.85 20.34
CA VAL A 29 17.74 -22.24 19.86
C VAL A 29 16.79 -23.18 20.59
N GLY A 30 16.42 -22.89 21.85
CA GLY A 30 15.46 -23.66 22.62
C GLY A 30 14.07 -23.64 21.99
N ASP A 31 13.56 -22.47 21.59
CA ASP A 31 12.26 -22.35 20.91
C ASP A 31 12.25 -23.04 19.53
N TYR A 32 13.42 -23.23 18.90
CA TYR A 32 13.54 -23.92 17.62
C TYR A 32 13.61 -25.45 17.74
N LEU A 33 14.07 -25.98 18.86
CA LEU A 33 14.23 -27.43 19.07
C LEU A 33 13.00 -28.09 19.71
N ASP A 34 12.19 -27.34 20.46
CA ASP A 34 10.93 -27.85 21.02
C ASP A 34 9.82 -28.02 19.95
N ASP A 35 9.91 -27.26 18.83
CA ASP A 35 8.97 -27.40 17.71
C ASP A 35 9.35 -28.56 16.74
N ALA A 36 10.55 -29.11 16.86
CA ALA A 36 11.03 -30.20 16.00
C ALA A 36 10.72 -31.61 16.53
N SER A 37 10.13 -31.77 17.73
CA SER A 37 9.89 -33.06 18.34
C SER A 37 8.41 -33.50 18.40
N ALA A 38 7.49 -32.68 17.89
CA ALA A 38 6.12 -33.14 17.64
C ALA A 38 6.07 -33.94 16.33
N PRO A 39 5.47 -35.15 16.27
CA PRO A 39 5.20 -35.82 15.02
C PRO A 39 4.35 -34.85 14.19
N ALA A 40 4.86 -34.52 12.97
CA ALA A 40 4.14 -33.67 12.04
C ALA A 40 2.70 -34.18 11.95
N PRO A 41 1.67 -33.33 12.23
CA PRO A 41 0.32 -33.73 11.96
C PRO A 41 0.27 -34.07 10.46
N THR A 42 -0.20 -35.28 10.16
CA THR A 42 -0.55 -35.66 8.77
C THR A 42 -1.28 -34.47 8.20
N PRO A 43 -0.89 -33.90 7.06
CA PRO A 43 -1.60 -32.76 6.50
C PRO A 43 -3.03 -33.23 6.29
N ALA A 44 -3.93 -32.86 7.20
CA ALA A 44 -5.34 -32.81 6.88
C ALA A 44 -5.35 -31.91 5.66
N THR A 45 -5.82 -32.42 4.52
CA THR A 45 -6.15 -31.64 3.35
C THR A 45 -7.16 -30.60 3.83
N ALA A 46 -6.65 -29.47 4.33
CA ALA A 46 -7.45 -28.32 4.65
C ALA A 46 -8.05 -27.89 3.31
N THR A 47 -9.32 -28.20 3.09
CA THR A 47 -10.08 -27.62 1.99
C THR A 47 -9.89 -26.11 2.11
N PRO A 48 -9.32 -25.44 1.09
CA PRO A 48 -9.10 -24.00 1.15
C PRO A 48 -10.42 -23.31 1.51
N SER A 49 -10.39 -22.46 2.52
CA SER A 49 -11.59 -21.71 2.91
C SER A 49 -11.98 -20.81 1.73
N PRO A 50 -13.25 -20.83 1.30
CA PRO A 50 -13.71 -19.97 0.21
C PRO A 50 -13.40 -18.51 0.54
N PHE A 51 -13.01 -17.74 -0.48
CA PHE A 51 -12.80 -16.30 -0.34
C PHE A 51 -14.14 -15.59 -0.31
N SER A 52 -14.35 -14.69 0.66
CA SER A 52 -15.56 -13.89 0.73
C SER A 52 -15.36 -12.58 1.47
N PHE A 53 -16.14 -11.58 1.10
CA PHE A 53 -16.32 -10.34 1.84
C PHE A 53 -17.77 -9.83 1.71
N SER A 54 -18.17 -8.93 2.61
CA SER A 54 -19.46 -8.26 2.57
C SER A 54 -19.34 -6.87 3.15
N PHE A 55 -19.74 -5.87 2.39
CA PHE A 55 -19.77 -4.45 2.75
C PHE A 55 -21.21 -3.95 2.75
N ASP A 56 -21.66 -3.47 3.89
CA ASP A 56 -22.85 -2.64 4.02
C ASP A 56 -22.39 -1.23 4.34
N PHE A 57 -22.44 -0.34 3.35
CA PHE A 57 -21.89 1.00 3.49
C PHE A 57 -22.66 1.87 4.50
N SER A 58 -23.90 1.49 4.85
CA SER A 58 -24.64 2.12 5.94
C SER A 58 -24.11 1.75 7.34
N ASN A 59 -23.27 0.71 7.43
CA ASN A 59 -22.70 0.23 8.67
C ASN A 59 -21.16 0.20 8.61
N ALA A 60 -20.52 1.24 9.12
CA ALA A 60 -19.07 1.40 9.11
C ALA A 60 -18.29 0.27 9.83
N SER A 61 -18.96 -0.63 10.56
CA SER A 61 -18.32 -1.79 11.19
C SER A 61 -18.15 -2.98 10.22
N THR A 62 -18.79 -2.98 9.06
CA THR A 62 -18.75 -4.07 8.10
C THR A 62 -17.62 -3.97 7.08
N TYR A 63 -16.96 -2.81 6.97
CA TYR A 63 -15.91 -2.58 6.00
C TYR A 63 -14.79 -1.69 6.57
N ARG A 64 -13.63 -1.73 5.91
CA ARG A 64 -12.53 -0.81 6.17
C ARG A 64 -12.20 -0.10 4.86
N LEU A 65 -11.95 1.21 4.93
CA LEU A 65 -11.62 1.99 3.73
C LEU A 65 -10.33 1.50 3.04
N GLU A 66 -9.42 0.88 3.78
CA GLU A 66 -8.20 0.27 3.23
C GLU A 66 -8.47 -0.98 2.37
N ASP A 67 -9.65 -1.59 2.50
CA ASP A 67 -10.08 -2.71 1.67
C ASP A 67 -10.73 -2.25 0.35
N LEU A 68 -10.84 -0.94 0.15
CA LEU A 68 -11.41 -0.32 -1.05
C LEU A 68 -10.39 0.59 -1.73
N ARG A 69 -10.40 0.58 -3.05
CA ARG A 69 -9.63 1.49 -3.89
C ARG A 69 -10.57 2.37 -4.70
N PHE A 70 -10.43 3.67 -4.55
CA PHE A 70 -11.20 4.68 -5.27
C PHE A 70 -10.33 5.31 -6.35
N GLU A 71 -10.90 5.53 -7.53
CA GLU A 71 -10.25 6.18 -8.67
C GLU A 71 -11.20 7.16 -9.35
N GLY A 72 -10.66 8.21 -9.96
CA GLY A 72 -11.44 9.25 -10.61
C GLY A 72 -12.30 10.04 -9.63
N ASP A 73 -13.57 10.21 -9.96
CA ASP A 73 -14.54 10.97 -9.17
C ASP A 73 -15.22 10.12 -8.07
N ALA A 74 -14.91 8.83 -7.99
CA ALA A 74 -15.52 7.96 -6.99
C ALA A 74 -15.10 8.34 -5.56
N THR A 75 -16.07 8.38 -4.65
CA THR A 75 -15.84 8.76 -3.25
C THR A 75 -16.85 8.14 -2.31
N MET A 76 -16.45 8.02 -1.04
CA MET A 76 -17.38 7.69 0.05
C MET A 76 -18.22 8.93 0.38
N HIS A 77 -19.54 8.78 0.40
CA HIS A 77 -20.46 9.85 0.75
C HIS A 77 -21.50 9.35 1.76
N GLY A 78 -21.29 9.67 3.02
CA GLY A 78 -22.17 9.20 4.09
C GLY A 78 -22.14 7.69 4.22
N ASP A 79 -23.26 7.07 3.92
CA ASP A 79 -23.56 5.64 4.03
C ASP A 79 -23.62 4.91 2.67
N LEU A 80 -22.96 5.46 1.65
CA LEU A 80 -22.90 4.89 0.30
C LEU A 80 -21.60 5.30 -0.41
N VAL A 81 -21.33 4.69 -1.55
CA VAL A 81 -20.27 5.09 -2.47
C VAL A 81 -20.88 5.78 -3.67
N ASP A 82 -20.55 7.05 -3.90
CA ASP A 82 -20.78 7.71 -5.17
C ASP A 82 -19.70 7.30 -6.16
N LEU A 83 -20.07 6.75 -7.31
CA LEU A 83 -19.13 6.42 -8.40
C LEU A 83 -18.83 7.63 -9.27
N THR A 84 -19.78 8.50 -9.46
CA THR A 84 -19.64 9.74 -10.24
C THR A 84 -19.86 10.95 -9.34
N CYS A 85 -19.65 12.16 -9.87
CA CYS A 85 -19.78 13.38 -9.08
C CYS A 85 -21.19 13.53 -8.48
N ASN A 86 -21.28 13.54 -7.16
CA ASN A 86 -22.52 13.84 -6.46
C ASN A 86 -22.72 15.36 -6.35
N THR A 87 -23.23 15.97 -7.42
CA THR A 87 -23.43 17.43 -7.48
C THR A 87 -24.80 17.78 -8.03
N PHE A 88 -25.87 17.25 -7.41
CA PHE A 88 -27.22 17.69 -7.72
C PHE A 88 -27.29 19.23 -7.77
N GLY A 89 -27.72 19.78 -8.88
CA GLY A 89 -27.80 21.22 -9.13
C GLY A 89 -26.50 21.89 -9.61
N LYS A 90 -25.37 21.16 -9.75
CA LYS A 90 -24.09 21.72 -10.24
C LYS A 90 -23.59 21.13 -11.56
N ASN A 91 -24.39 20.35 -12.27
CA ASN A 91 -24.03 19.79 -13.56
C ASN A 91 -22.95 18.68 -13.47
N PRO A 92 -23.27 17.45 -13.03
CA PRO A 92 -22.37 16.31 -12.91
C PRO A 92 -22.01 15.67 -14.27
N LYS A 93 -21.72 16.51 -15.27
CA LYS A 93 -21.33 16.07 -16.61
C LYS A 93 -19.86 15.71 -16.64
N PHE A 94 -19.55 14.70 -17.46
CA PHE A 94 -18.18 14.25 -17.70
C PHE A 94 -17.44 13.76 -16.44
N CYS A 95 -18.20 13.20 -15.49
CA CYS A 95 -17.63 12.54 -14.31
C CYS A 95 -17.36 11.08 -14.62
N THR A 96 -16.25 10.57 -14.14
CA THR A 96 -15.88 9.18 -14.35
C THR A 96 -15.19 8.67 -13.10
N GLY A 97 -15.67 7.56 -12.56
CA GLY A 97 -15.10 7.00 -11.35
C GLY A 97 -15.21 5.50 -11.23
N ARG A 98 -14.42 4.97 -10.35
CA ARG A 98 -14.30 3.54 -10.11
C ARG A 98 -14.05 3.27 -8.62
N VAL A 99 -14.71 2.24 -8.10
CA VAL A 99 -14.36 1.63 -6.81
C VAL A 99 -14.09 0.16 -7.00
N SER A 100 -13.01 -0.36 -6.43
CA SER A 100 -12.69 -1.78 -6.49
C SER A 100 -12.27 -2.31 -5.12
N TYR A 101 -12.38 -3.62 -4.94
CA TYR A 101 -11.77 -4.30 -3.80
C TYR A 101 -10.25 -4.11 -3.85
N GLY A 102 -9.66 -3.69 -2.72
CA GLY A 102 -8.27 -3.25 -2.65
C GLY A 102 -7.22 -4.36 -2.76
N HIS A 103 -7.67 -5.63 -2.71
CA HIS A 103 -6.79 -6.79 -2.72
C HIS A 103 -7.05 -7.67 -3.94
N PRO A 104 -6.05 -8.48 -4.39
CA PRO A 104 -6.24 -9.38 -5.52
C PRO A 104 -7.23 -10.50 -5.19
N VAL A 105 -8.12 -10.80 -6.13
CA VAL A 105 -9.10 -11.88 -6.04
C VAL A 105 -8.65 -13.02 -6.96
N PRO A 106 -8.54 -14.27 -6.48
CA PRO A 106 -8.21 -15.40 -7.32
C PRO A 106 -9.28 -15.65 -8.37
N PHE A 107 -8.91 -15.66 -9.65
CA PHE A 107 -9.78 -16.02 -10.77
C PHE A 107 -9.51 -17.44 -11.24
N TYR A 108 -8.24 -17.85 -11.27
CA TYR A 108 -7.86 -19.25 -11.47
C TYR A 108 -6.50 -19.53 -10.81
N ASP A 109 -6.28 -20.79 -10.49
CA ASP A 109 -5.01 -21.28 -9.96
C ASP A 109 -4.05 -21.62 -11.09
N ASN A 110 -2.86 -21.00 -11.12
CA ASN A 110 -1.86 -21.21 -12.16
C ASN A 110 -1.25 -22.62 -12.17
N VAL A 111 -1.31 -23.34 -11.05
CA VAL A 111 -0.68 -24.65 -10.89
C VAL A 111 -1.64 -25.75 -11.30
N THR A 112 -2.89 -25.67 -10.81
CA THR A 112 -3.92 -26.67 -11.05
C THR A 112 -4.73 -26.38 -12.31
N GLY A 113 -4.79 -25.13 -12.76
CA GLY A 113 -5.66 -24.66 -13.84
C GLY A 113 -7.13 -24.53 -13.40
N GLU A 114 -7.44 -24.71 -12.09
CA GLU A 114 -8.79 -24.60 -11.57
C GLU A 114 -9.28 -23.15 -11.67
N VAL A 115 -10.45 -22.96 -12.28
CA VAL A 115 -11.10 -21.65 -12.40
C VAL A 115 -12.11 -21.49 -11.25
N ALA A 116 -12.17 -20.30 -10.66
CA ALA A 116 -13.11 -19.99 -9.60
C ALA A 116 -14.56 -19.95 -10.10
N SER A 117 -15.48 -20.56 -9.37
CA SER A 117 -16.89 -20.16 -9.40
C SER A 117 -17.10 -19.03 -8.40
N PHE A 118 -17.93 -18.04 -8.73
CA PHE A 118 -18.18 -16.92 -7.84
C PHE A 118 -19.63 -16.43 -7.88
N GLN A 119 -19.98 -15.69 -6.83
CA GLN A 119 -21.21 -14.90 -6.75
C GLN A 119 -20.89 -13.51 -6.20
N ALA A 120 -21.35 -12.49 -6.88
CA ALA A 120 -21.43 -11.11 -6.42
C ALA A 120 -22.89 -10.73 -6.21
N ARG A 121 -23.21 -10.09 -5.09
CA ARG A 121 -24.53 -9.47 -4.84
C ARG A 121 -24.30 -8.05 -4.37
N PHE A 122 -24.99 -7.12 -4.99
CA PHE A 122 -24.85 -5.70 -4.66
C PHE A 122 -26.18 -4.95 -4.84
N THR A 123 -26.42 -3.99 -3.94
CA THR A 123 -27.50 -3.03 -4.08
C THR A 123 -26.90 -1.71 -4.51
N PHE A 124 -27.48 -1.13 -5.54
CA PHE A 124 -27.02 0.12 -6.14
C PHE A 124 -28.21 0.98 -6.53
N ALA A 125 -27.95 2.26 -6.77
CA ALA A 125 -28.96 3.17 -7.29
C ALA A 125 -28.39 3.96 -8.46
N ILE A 126 -29.23 4.12 -9.51
CA ILE A 126 -29.06 5.10 -10.56
C ILE A 126 -30.17 6.12 -10.37
N LEU A 127 -29.80 7.38 -10.13
CA LEU A 127 -30.76 8.42 -9.82
C LEU A 127 -30.75 9.52 -10.89
N ILE A 128 -31.88 9.69 -11.53
CA ILE A 128 -32.08 10.67 -12.57
C ILE A 128 -32.76 11.89 -11.95
N ASP A 129 -32.28 13.10 -12.25
CA ASP A 129 -32.89 14.34 -11.77
C ASP A 129 -34.27 14.56 -12.48
N ASP A 130 -35.30 14.76 -11.70
CA ASP A 130 -36.68 15.01 -12.20
C ASP A 130 -36.78 16.17 -13.21
N TYR A 131 -35.88 17.15 -13.09
CA TYR A 131 -35.79 18.29 -14.02
C TYR A 131 -35.13 17.95 -15.35
N THR A 132 -34.41 16.84 -15.43
CA THR A 132 -33.61 16.43 -16.58
C THR A 132 -34.01 15.07 -17.15
N MET A 133 -35.20 14.58 -16.88
CA MET A 133 -35.68 13.24 -17.26
C MET A 133 -35.48 12.83 -18.73
N ASN A 134 -35.19 13.78 -19.63
CA ASN A 134 -34.85 13.48 -21.01
C ASN A 134 -33.35 13.38 -21.28
N TYR A 135 -32.51 13.58 -20.27
CA TYR A 135 -31.03 13.67 -20.38
C TYR A 135 -30.38 12.85 -19.30
N LYS A 136 -30.43 11.54 -19.43
CA LYS A 136 -29.82 10.57 -18.54
C LYS A 136 -28.64 9.87 -19.23
N GLY A 137 -27.65 9.43 -18.47
CA GLY A 137 -26.52 8.70 -19.01
C GLY A 137 -25.22 8.92 -18.23
N ASP A 138 -24.23 8.12 -18.47
CA ASP A 138 -24.22 7.06 -19.49
C ASP A 138 -24.55 5.68 -18.88
N GLY A 139 -24.21 5.43 -17.61
CA GLY A 139 -24.44 4.15 -16.94
C GLY A 139 -23.28 3.70 -16.08
N MET A 140 -23.33 2.46 -15.62
CA MET A 140 -22.33 1.85 -14.76
C MET A 140 -22.11 0.37 -15.06
N THR A 141 -20.99 -0.18 -14.54
CA THR A 141 -20.68 -1.60 -14.65
C THR A 141 -20.31 -2.22 -13.29
N PHE A 142 -20.58 -3.52 -13.14
CA PHE A 142 -19.86 -4.41 -12.25
C PHE A 142 -18.81 -5.15 -13.08
N PHE A 143 -17.54 -5.18 -12.67
CA PHE A 143 -16.48 -5.73 -13.49
C PHE A 143 -15.51 -6.64 -12.74
N LEU A 144 -14.90 -7.56 -13.50
CA LEU A 144 -13.65 -8.24 -13.21
C LEU A 144 -12.61 -7.72 -14.22
N GLY A 145 -11.45 -7.26 -13.73
CA GLY A 145 -10.38 -6.73 -14.59
C GLY A 145 -8.99 -7.15 -14.11
N CYS A 146 -7.95 -6.68 -14.76
CA CYS A 146 -6.59 -6.95 -14.32
C CYS A 146 -6.31 -6.30 -12.96
N TYR A 147 -5.61 -7.02 -12.07
CA TYR A 147 -5.15 -6.46 -10.80
C TYR A 147 -3.69 -5.98 -10.91
N PRO A 148 -3.33 -4.82 -10.31
CA PRO A 148 -4.23 -3.88 -9.65
C PRO A 148 -5.14 -3.16 -10.63
N SER A 149 -6.36 -2.80 -10.18
CA SER A 149 -7.28 -1.99 -11.00
C SER A 149 -6.65 -0.63 -11.30
N THR A 150 -6.77 -0.20 -12.53
CA THR A 150 -6.41 1.15 -12.96
C THR A 150 -7.46 1.61 -13.96
N MET A 151 -8.07 2.76 -13.67
CA MET A 151 -9.06 3.33 -14.57
C MET A 151 -8.39 3.76 -15.87
N PRO A 152 -8.87 3.30 -17.05
CA PRO A 152 -8.28 3.68 -18.32
C PRO A 152 -8.41 5.18 -18.59
N LEU A 153 -7.46 5.74 -19.34
CA LEU A 153 -7.54 7.13 -19.76
C LEU A 153 -8.71 7.34 -20.74
N ASN A 154 -9.39 8.47 -20.58
CA ASN A 154 -10.53 8.87 -21.44
C ASN A 154 -11.66 7.83 -21.46
N SER A 155 -11.90 7.14 -20.35
CA SER A 155 -12.93 6.12 -20.24
C SER A 155 -14.31 6.68 -19.88
N GLY A 156 -14.54 7.98 -20.03
CA GLY A 156 -15.80 8.64 -19.72
C GLY A 156 -16.90 8.38 -20.76
N GLY A 157 -18.11 8.88 -20.46
CA GLY A 157 -19.26 8.71 -21.33
C GLY A 157 -19.63 7.24 -21.54
N GLY A 158 -20.04 6.88 -22.73
CA GLY A 158 -20.43 5.51 -23.12
C GLY A 158 -19.31 4.45 -22.96
N ASN A 159 -18.11 4.81 -22.52
CA ASN A 159 -17.07 3.84 -22.10
C ASN A 159 -17.20 3.40 -20.64
N LEU A 160 -18.19 3.91 -19.90
CA LEU A 160 -18.63 3.51 -18.56
C LEU A 160 -17.52 3.46 -17.49
N GLY A 161 -16.43 4.23 -17.67
CA GLY A 161 -15.27 4.20 -16.77
C GLY A 161 -14.43 2.92 -16.86
N ILE A 162 -14.68 2.02 -17.82
CA ILE A 162 -14.04 0.72 -17.92
C ILE A 162 -13.23 0.53 -19.19
N MET A 163 -13.70 1.04 -20.30
CA MET A 163 -13.03 0.89 -21.59
C MET A 163 -12.23 2.15 -21.94
N PRO A 164 -10.97 2.05 -22.36
CA PRO A 164 -10.24 3.21 -22.86
C PRO A 164 -10.92 3.76 -24.12
N ASP A 165 -11.03 5.08 -24.23
CA ASP A 165 -11.37 5.71 -25.49
C ASP A 165 -10.17 5.53 -26.43
N GLY A 166 -10.26 4.52 -27.27
CA GLY A 166 -9.28 4.27 -28.31
C GLY A 166 -9.25 5.44 -29.31
N ASP A 167 -8.31 5.38 -30.24
CA ASP A 167 -8.19 6.31 -31.37
C ASP A 167 -9.39 6.21 -32.37
N GLY A 168 -10.55 5.75 -31.90
CA GLY A 168 -11.76 5.47 -32.68
C GLY A 168 -11.65 4.23 -33.58
N LYS A 169 -10.59 3.44 -33.44
CA LYS A 169 -10.32 2.28 -34.30
C LYS A 169 -10.45 0.94 -33.56
N SER A 170 -10.15 0.91 -32.28
CA SER A 170 -10.27 -0.33 -31.50
C SER A 170 -11.57 -0.31 -30.71
N ARG A 171 -12.42 -1.31 -30.95
CA ARG A 171 -13.65 -1.56 -30.19
C ARG A 171 -13.42 -2.56 -29.04
N THR A 172 -12.18 -2.93 -28.77
CA THR A 172 -11.84 -3.95 -27.79
C THR A 172 -10.66 -3.48 -26.94
N ALA A 173 -10.76 -3.62 -25.65
CA ALA A 173 -9.68 -3.35 -24.69
C ALA A 173 -8.64 -4.49 -24.72
N PHE A 174 -7.37 -4.14 -24.57
CA PHE A 174 -6.23 -5.06 -24.63
C PHE A 174 -5.31 -4.96 -23.41
N GLY A 175 -4.49 -5.98 -23.24
CA GLY A 175 -3.46 -5.98 -22.20
C GLY A 175 -4.06 -5.90 -20.79
N ASN A 176 -3.69 -4.88 -20.04
CA ASN A 176 -4.17 -4.66 -18.68
C ASN A 176 -5.55 -3.99 -18.59
N ASP A 177 -6.07 -3.49 -19.71
CA ASP A 177 -7.41 -2.91 -19.77
C ASP A 177 -8.49 -3.95 -20.05
N ARG A 178 -8.14 -5.23 -20.21
CA ARG A 178 -9.11 -6.32 -20.41
C ARG A 178 -10.01 -6.49 -19.20
N PHE A 179 -11.28 -6.79 -19.46
CA PHE A 179 -12.30 -6.97 -18.45
C PHE A 179 -13.38 -7.97 -18.87
N ILE A 180 -14.13 -8.46 -17.89
CA ILE A 180 -15.45 -9.07 -18.02
C ILE A 180 -16.36 -8.19 -17.18
N ALA A 181 -17.46 -7.70 -17.74
CA ALA A 181 -18.37 -6.82 -17.04
C ALA A 181 -19.84 -7.20 -17.24
N VAL A 182 -20.64 -6.76 -16.30
CA VAL A 182 -22.10 -6.60 -16.47
C VAL A 182 -22.36 -5.11 -16.49
N GLU A 183 -22.86 -4.60 -17.61
CA GLU A 183 -23.24 -3.21 -17.78
C GLU A 183 -24.70 -2.97 -17.41
N PHE A 184 -24.96 -1.79 -16.87
CA PHE A 184 -26.27 -1.21 -16.63
C PHE A 184 -26.27 0.13 -17.37
N ASP A 185 -26.66 0.11 -18.63
CA ASP A 185 -26.55 1.24 -19.54
C ASP A 185 -27.89 1.98 -19.64
N THR A 186 -27.83 3.29 -19.50
CA THR A 186 -29.00 4.20 -19.51
C THR A 186 -29.03 5.13 -20.68
N PHE A 187 -27.95 5.18 -21.49
CA PHE A 187 -27.85 6.05 -22.66
C PHE A 187 -27.85 5.23 -23.96
N ASN A 188 -28.48 5.73 -24.98
CA ASN A 188 -28.51 5.06 -26.29
C ASN A 188 -27.37 5.55 -27.17
N ASN A 189 -26.25 4.86 -27.14
CA ASN A 189 -25.16 5.06 -28.07
C ASN A 189 -25.48 4.48 -29.46
N SER A 190 -24.69 4.82 -30.44
CA SER A 190 -24.93 4.36 -31.83
C SER A 190 -24.67 2.86 -32.04
N TRP A 191 -24.07 2.20 -31.08
CA TRP A 191 -23.76 0.77 -31.08
C TRP A 191 -24.73 -0.06 -30.23
N ASP A 192 -25.59 0.59 -29.42
CA ASP A 192 -26.51 -0.08 -28.51
C ASP A 192 -27.76 -0.60 -29.23
N PRO A 193 -28.56 -1.46 -28.57
CA PRO A 193 -29.83 -1.91 -29.10
C PRO A 193 -30.75 -0.74 -29.42
N ASN A 194 -31.23 -0.65 -30.67
CA ASN A 194 -31.93 0.50 -31.23
C ASN A 194 -33.35 0.79 -30.68
N THR A 195 -33.80 0.13 -29.61
CA THR A 195 -35.23 0.16 -29.21
C THR A 195 -35.50 0.97 -27.96
N THR A 196 -34.54 1.06 -27.03
CA THR A 196 -34.69 1.81 -25.77
C THR A 196 -33.36 2.41 -25.32
N TYR A 197 -33.45 3.30 -24.31
CA TYR A 197 -32.27 3.89 -23.68
C TYR A 197 -31.69 3.02 -22.54
N ASP A 198 -32.40 1.97 -22.09
CA ASP A 198 -31.96 1.13 -20.98
C ASP A 198 -31.71 -0.30 -21.43
N HIS A 199 -30.60 -0.85 -20.99
CA HIS A 199 -30.34 -2.27 -21.14
C HIS A 199 -29.34 -2.77 -20.07
N ILE A 200 -29.34 -4.08 -19.86
CA ILE A 200 -28.27 -4.78 -19.15
C ILE A 200 -27.52 -5.65 -20.13
N GLY A 201 -26.19 -5.65 -20.05
CA GLY A 201 -25.35 -6.40 -20.98
C GLY A 201 -24.24 -7.18 -20.27
N ILE A 202 -23.64 -8.12 -20.99
CA ILE A 202 -22.42 -8.79 -20.61
C ILE A 202 -21.34 -8.47 -21.64
N ASP A 203 -20.24 -7.93 -21.15
CA ASP A 203 -19.12 -7.42 -21.93
C ASP A 203 -17.87 -8.23 -21.70
N ILE A 204 -17.16 -8.51 -22.78
CA ILE A 204 -15.82 -9.10 -22.74
C ILE A 204 -14.86 -8.15 -23.45
N SER A 205 -14.20 -7.32 -22.67
CA SER A 205 -13.22 -6.33 -23.14
C SER A 205 -13.79 -5.32 -24.18
N SER A 206 -15.10 -5.18 -24.25
CA SER A 206 -15.79 -4.20 -25.12
C SER A 206 -17.19 -3.90 -24.58
N VAL A 207 -17.48 -2.64 -24.33
CA VAL A 207 -18.84 -2.13 -24.08
C VAL A 207 -19.56 -1.74 -25.38
N MET A 208 -18.87 -1.76 -26.52
CA MET A 208 -19.44 -1.44 -27.83
C MET A 208 -19.95 -2.68 -28.56
N ASP A 209 -19.49 -3.87 -28.17
CA ASP A 209 -19.83 -5.16 -28.76
C ASP A 209 -20.16 -6.14 -27.63
N SER A 210 -21.23 -5.84 -26.86
CA SER A 210 -21.70 -6.70 -25.77
C SER A 210 -22.02 -8.10 -26.27
N VAL A 211 -21.58 -9.12 -25.53
CA VAL A 211 -21.76 -10.53 -25.97
C VAL A 211 -23.22 -10.94 -25.93
N ASN A 212 -23.97 -10.39 -24.97
CA ASN A 212 -25.42 -10.55 -24.86
C ASN A 212 -26.02 -9.36 -24.12
N THR A 213 -27.23 -8.97 -24.51
CA THR A 213 -27.95 -7.86 -23.88
C THR A 213 -29.42 -8.22 -23.64
N THR A 214 -30.00 -7.65 -22.58
CA THR A 214 -31.44 -7.65 -22.32
C THR A 214 -31.92 -6.21 -22.32
N VAL A 215 -32.74 -5.89 -23.29
CA VAL A 215 -33.32 -4.55 -23.47
C VAL A 215 -34.45 -4.33 -22.48
N LEU A 216 -34.51 -3.14 -21.91
CA LEU A 216 -35.49 -2.71 -20.91
C LEU A 216 -36.31 -1.55 -21.46
N ASP A 217 -37.45 -1.28 -20.83
CA ASP A 217 -38.18 -0.04 -21.11
C ASP A 217 -37.35 1.16 -20.61
N SER A 218 -37.45 2.28 -21.31
CA SER A 218 -36.79 3.52 -20.90
C SER A 218 -37.09 3.88 -19.45
N PHE A 219 -36.07 4.33 -18.73
CA PHE A 219 -36.14 4.68 -17.30
C PHE A 219 -36.41 3.50 -16.35
N SER A 220 -36.28 2.25 -16.82
CA SER A 220 -36.33 1.09 -15.91
C SER A 220 -35.18 1.09 -14.94
N LEU A 221 -33.99 1.57 -15.34
CA LEU A 221 -32.80 1.66 -14.51
C LEU A 221 -32.76 2.94 -13.64
N ASN A 222 -33.91 3.49 -13.25
CA ASN A 222 -33.99 4.64 -12.35
C ASN A 222 -34.47 4.19 -10.96
N GLY A 223 -33.70 4.48 -9.90
CA GLY A 223 -34.01 4.10 -8.53
C GLY A 223 -33.04 3.06 -7.97
N SER A 224 -33.45 2.43 -6.86
CA SER A 224 -32.69 1.39 -6.19
C SER A 224 -32.94 0.02 -6.81
N MET A 225 -31.87 -0.73 -6.98
CA MET A 225 -31.87 -2.04 -7.62
C MET A 225 -30.89 -2.98 -6.90
N THR A 226 -31.20 -4.27 -6.92
CA THR A 226 -30.29 -5.31 -6.45
C THR A 226 -29.94 -6.28 -7.55
N ALA A 227 -28.65 -6.39 -7.85
CA ALA A 227 -28.13 -7.34 -8.81
C ALA A 227 -27.43 -8.52 -8.13
N THR A 228 -27.55 -9.70 -8.75
CA THR A 228 -26.80 -10.90 -8.40
C THR A 228 -26.13 -11.44 -9.64
N VAL A 229 -24.79 -11.42 -9.65
CA VAL A 229 -23.95 -11.94 -10.73
C VAL A 229 -23.31 -13.25 -10.28
N THR A 230 -23.54 -14.32 -11.02
CA THR A 230 -22.98 -15.65 -10.73
C THR A 230 -22.20 -16.17 -11.92
N PHE A 231 -21.07 -16.80 -11.63
CA PHE A 231 -20.29 -17.54 -12.62
C PHE A 231 -20.06 -18.97 -12.12
N ASP A 232 -20.43 -19.93 -12.93
CA ASP A 232 -20.20 -21.35 -12.70
C ASP A 232 -19.08 -21.85 -13.63
N ASN A 233 -17.97 -22.30 -13.02
CA ASN A 233 -16.77 -22.72 -13.77
C ASN A 233 -17.00 -24.04 -14.57
N THR A 234 -17.96 -24.86 -14.16
CA THR A 234 -18.25 -26.15 -14.82
C THR A 234 -18.98 -25.94 -16.15
N THR A 235 -19.98 -25.07 -16.11
CA THR A 235 -20.79 -24.73 -17.29
C THR A 235 -20.24 -23.53 -18.06
N ARG A 236 -19.34 -22.77 -17.42
CA ARG A 236 -18.83 -21.46 -17.88
C ARG A 236 -19.92 -20.41 -18.06
N MET A 237 -21.05 -20.61 -17.42
CA MET A 237 -22.16 -19.67 -17.50
C MET A 237 -21.95 -18.49 -16.55
N LEU A 238 -21.95 -17.28 -17.12
CA LEU A 238 -22.06 -16.03 -16.41
C LEU A 238 -23.52 -15.56 -16.52
N VAL A 239 -24.14 -15.31 -15.36
CA VAL A 239 -25.55 -14.94 -15.27
C VAL A 239 -25.69 -13.72 -14.37
N ALA A 240 -26.33 -12.68 -14.84
CA ALA A 240 -26.72 -11.51 -14.04
C ALA A 240 -28.23 -11.42 -13.94
N ASN A 241 -28.73 -11.38 -12.69
CA ASN A 241 -30.13 -11.18 -12.36
C ASN A 241 -30.28 -9.80 -11.73
N LEU A 242 -31.26 -9.02 -12.17
CA LEU A 242 -31.56 -7.70 -11.68
C LEU A 242 -32.97 -7.65 -11.11
N HIS A 243 -33.11 -7.11 -9.90
CA HIS A 243 -34.37 -6.80 -9.22
C HIS A 243 -34.49 -5.29 -9.05
N PHE A 244 -35.68 -4.78 -9.31
CA PHE A 244 -36.02 -3.36 -9.18
C PHE A 244 -36.66 -3.14 -7.81
N ASP A 245 -35.89 -2.63 -6.83
CA ASP A 245 -36.33 -2.54 -5.44
C ASP A 245 -37.40 -1.46 -5.24
N ASP A 246 -37.27 -0.34 -5.95
CA ASP A 246 -38.25 0.76 -5.91
C ASP A 246 -39.45 0.55 -6.87
N HIS A 247 -39.29 -0.33 -7.85
CA HIS A 247 -40.28 -0.59 -8.89
C HIS A 247 -40.73 -2.05 -8.89
N THR A 248 -41.29 -2.51 -7.76
CA THR A 248 -41.69 -3.90 -7.54
C THR A 248 -42.71 -4.46 -8.53
N TYR A 249 -43.37 -3.59 -9.34
CA TYR A 249 -44.24 -3.97 -10.46
C TYR A 249 -43.47 -4.40 -11.71
N ILE A 250 -42.18 -4.07 -11.82
CA ILE A 250 -41.31 -4.53 -12.89
C ILE A 250 -40.78 -5.93 -12.52
N ALA A 251 -41.00 -6.89 -13.40
CA ALA A 251 -40.50 -8.24 -13.20
C ALA A 251 -38.94 -8.25 -13.19
N PRO A 252 -38.32 -9.10 -12.37
CA PRO A 252 -36.89 -9.29 -12.44
C PRO A 252 -36.43 -9.68 -13.84
N VAL A 253 -35.27 -9.17 -14.26
CA VAL A 253 -34.69 -9.45 -15.57
C VAL A 253 -33.36 -10.17 -15.44
N GLN A 254 -32.97 -10.88 -16.49
CA GLN A 254 -31.74 -11.66 -16.53
C GLN A 254 -31.03 -11.45 -17.87
N VAL A 255 -29.70 -11.38 -17.79
CA VAL A 255 -28.82 -11.56 -18.95
C VAL A 255 -27.82 -12.67 -18.64
N SER A 256 -27.47 -13.49 -19.62
CA SER A 256 -26.53 -14.59 -19.41
C SER A 256 -25.75 -14.91 -20.68
N THR A 257 -24.51 -15.40 -20.49
CA THR A 257 -23.69 -15.90 -21.61
C THR A 257 -22.77 -17.02 -21.13
N GLN A 258 -22.37 -17.86 -22.06
CA GLN A 258 -21.30 -18.83 -21.81
C GLN A 258 -19.96 -18.18 -22.18
N LEU A 259 -19.05 -18.07 -21.19
CA LEU A 259 -17.72 -17.52 -21.44
C LEU A 259 -16.90 -18.42 -22.37
N PRO A 260 -16.05 -17.82 -23.21
CA PRO A 260 -15.16 -18.57 -24.13
C PRO A 260 -14.25 -19.56 -23.40
N ASP A 261 -13.88 -20.62 -24.07
CA ASP A 261 -12.94 -21.63 -23.58
C ASP A 261 -11.59 -21.48 -24.29
N PRO A 262 -10.46 -21.44 -23.55
CA PRO A 262 -10.37 -21.48 -22.10
C PRO A 262 -10.59 -20.10 -21.45
N VAL A 263 -11.38 -20.07 -20.36
CA VAL A 263 -11.70 -18.86 -19.60
C VAL A 263 -10.44 -18.14 -19.09
N THR A 264 -9.37 -18.92 -18.83
CA THR A 264 -8.08 -18.39 -18.35
C THR A 264 -7.37 -17.46 -19.35
N THR A 265 -7.81 -17.41 -20.61
CA THR A 265 -7.28 -16.46 -21.60
C THR A 265 -7.89 -15.06 -21.49
N LEU A 266 -9.04 -14.93 -20.84
CA LEU A 266 -9.77 -13.67 -20.74
C LEU A 266 -9.11 -12.71 -19.76
N LEU A 267 -8.73 -13.21 -18.58
CA LEU A 267 -8.17 -12.40 -17.49
C LEU A 267 -6.96 -13.13 -16.86
N PRO A 268 -6.12 -12.41 -16.11
CA PRO A 268 -5.01 -13.01 -15.36
C PRO A 268 -5.50 -13.86 -14.17
N PRO A 269 -4.60 -14.65 -13.53
CA PRO A 269 -4.96 -15.50 -12.37
C PRO A 269 -5.52 -14.73 -11.18
N GLN A 270 -5.10 -13.48 -11.01
CA GLN A 270 -5.58 -12.57 -9.98
C GLN A 270 -6.22 -11.36 -10.64
N VAL A 271 -7.45 -11.09 -10.24
CA VAL A 271 -8.25 -10.01 -10.79
C VAL A 271 -8.59 -8.95 -9.73
N ALA A 272 -8.84 -7.75 -10.21
CA ALA A 272 -9.58 -6.74 -9.50
C ALA A 272 -11.07 -6.95 -9.77
N ILE A 273 -11.91 -6.73 -8.76
CA ILE A 273 -13.36 -6.70 -8.90
C ILE A 273 -13.90 -5.38 -8.35
N GLY A 274 -14.97 -4.88 -8.94
CA GLY A 274 -15.51 -3.60 -8.50
C GLY A 274 -16.57 -3.04 -9.43
N PHE A 275 -16.72 -1.72 -9.35
CA PHE A 275 -17.71 -0.95 -10.11
C PHE A 275 -17.03 0.22 -10.79
N SER A 276 -17.49 0.56 -11.97
CA SER A 276 -17.15 1.81 -12.65
C SER A 276 -18.41 2.47 -13.20
N ALA A 277 -18.37 3.77 -13.36
CA ALA A 277 -19.45 4.52 -13.94
C ALA A 277 -18.93 5.78 -14.63
N ALA A 278 -19.70 6.29 -15.56
CA ALA A 278 -19.41 7.55 -16.21
C ALA A 278 -20.68 8.33 -16.52
N THR A 279 -20.55 9.65 -16.59
CA THR A 279 -21.51 10.55 -17.21
C THR A 279 -20.83 11.24 -18.39
N GLY A 280 -21.60 11.50 -19.41
CA GLY A 280 -21.15 12.25 -20.57
C GLY A 280 -21.75 13.63 -20.63
N LYS A 281 -22.43 13.92 -21.74
CA LYS A 281 -23.18 15.13 -21.96
C LYS A 281 -24.44 15.18 -21.11
N ASP A 282 -25.01 14.02 -20.87
CA ASP A 282 -26.21 13.81 -20.04
C ASP A 282 -25.73 13.28 -18.66
N MET A 283 -26.60 13.31 -17.66
CA MET A 283 -26.15 13.13 -16.27
C MET A 283 -27.14 12.35 -15.42
N GLU A 284 -26.57 11.55 -14.52
CA GLU A 284 -27.28 10.82 -13.48
C GLU A 284 -26.31 10.53 -12.33
N LEU A 285 -26.80 10.10 -11.17
CA LEU A 285 -25.96 9.64 -10.07
C LEU A 285 -25.87 8.12 -10.09
N HIS A 286 -24.69 7.60 -9.78
CA HIS A 286 -24.40 6.18 -9.67
C HIS A 286 -23.88 5.89 -8.26
N GLN A 287 -24.61 5.08 -7.50
CA GLN A 287 -24.37 4.87 -6.08
C GLN A 287 -24.34 3.38 -5.74
N ILE A 288 -23.39 2.95 -4.89
CA ILE A 288 -23.34 1.59 -4.34
C ILE A 288 -23.69 1.65 -2.86
N LEU A 289 -24.70 0.90 -2.46
CA LEU A 289 -25.22 0.87 -1.10
C LEU A 289 -24.69 -0.34 -0.30
N SER A 290 -24.57 -1.49 -0.96
CA SER A 290 -23.99 -2.69 -0.35
C SER A 290 -23.35 -3.58 -1.42
N TRP A 291 -22.37 -4.38 -1.00
CA TRP A 291 -21.67 -5.27 -1.91
C TRP A 291 -21.12 -6.48 -1.16
N SER A 292 -21.46 -7.67 -1.62
CA SER A 292 -20.89 -8.93 -1.15
C SER A 292 -20.35 -9.75 -2.32
N PHE A 293 -19.29 -10.49 -2.03
CA PHE A 293 -18.66 -11.37 -3.00
C PHE A 293 -18.21 -12.68 -2.30
N ASN A 294 -18.39 -13.80 -2.98
CA ASN A 294 -17.84 -15.07 -2.57
C ASN A 294 -17.30 -15.84 -3.78
N SER A 295 -16.25 -16.60 -3.56
CA SER A 295 -15.55 -17.38 -4.59
C SER A 295 -15.15 -18.73 -4.04
N SER A 296 -15.14 -19.76 -4.91
CA SER A 296 -14.72 -21.11 -4.57
C SER A 296 -13.20 -21.25 -4.34
N LEU A 297 -12.38 -20.36 -4.92
CA LEU A 297 -10.93 -20.36 -4.72
C LEU A 297 -10.54 -19.45 -3.54
N ALA A 298 -9.70 -19.98 -2.66
CA ALA A 298 -9.05 -19.19 -1.64
C ALA A 298 -7.93 -18.32 -2.25
N PRO A 299 -7.65 -17.14 -1.67
CA PRO A 299 -6.43 -16.41 -1.99
C PRO A 299 -5.23 -17.33 -1.79
N PRO A 300 -4.21 -17.26 -2.65
CA PRO A 300 -2.98 -17.99 -2.38
C PRO A 300 -2.52 -17.58 -0.98
N HIS A 301 -2.29 -18.59 -0.13
CA HIS A 301 -1.66 -18.30 1.15
C HIS A 301 -0.45 -17.44 0.85
N LYS A 302 -0.39 -16.27 1.44
CA LYS A 302 0.89 -15.59 1.61
C LYS A 302 1.68 -16.55 2.51
N ASP A 303 2.38 -17.49 1.89
CA ASP A 303 3.55 -18.04 2.52
C ASP A 303 4.38 -16.81 2.86
N HIS A 304 4.23 -16.34 4.09
CA HIS A 304 5.18 -15.40 4.64
C HIS A 304 6.50 -16.02 4.30
N ASP A 305 7.26 -15.36 3.44
CA ASP A 305 8.55 -15.79 2.97
C ASP A 305 9.41 -16.22 4.16
N MET A 306 9.12 -17.40 4.73
CA MET A 306 10.02 -18.04 5.72
C MET A 306 11.41 -18.17 5.10
N LYS A 307 11.49 -18.30 3.76
CA LYS A 307 12.76 -18.27 3.05
C LYS A 307 13.43 -16.89 3.10
N ALA A 308 12.69 -15.79 2.96
CA ALA A 308 13.24 -14.45 3.11
C ALA A 308 13.57 -14.12 4.57
N ALA A 309 12.75 -14.56 5.53
CA ALA A 309 13.02 -14.39 6.95
C ALA A 309 14.23 -15.25 7.41
N VAL A 310 14.36 -16.48 6.92
CA VAL A 310 15.51 -17.36 7.24
C VAL A 310 16.79 -16.85 6.58
N VAL A 311 16.74 -16.40 5.32
CA VAL A 311 17.92 -15.81 4.64
C VAL A 311 18.25 -14.44 5.23
N GLY A 312 17.27 -13.60 5.53
CA GLY A 312 17.48 -12.30 6.19
C GLY A 312 17.98 -12.44 7.62
N GLY A 313 17.47 -13.42 8.39
CA GLY A 313 17.90 -13.74 9.75
C GLY A 313 19.33 -14.27 9.78
N SER A 314 19.71 -15.15 8.85
CA SER A 314 21.07 -15.71 8.78
C SER A 314 22.11 -14.67 8.30
N LEU A 315 21.79 -13.84 7.33
CA LEU A 315 22.65 -12.73 6.90
C LEU A 315 22.76 -11.65 8.00
N GLY A 316 21.68 -11.29 8.66
CA GLY A 316 21.66 -10.36 9.78
C GLY A 316 22.49 -10.87 10.97
N GLY A 317 22.40 -12.15 11.28
CA GLY A 317 23.19 -12.81 12.32
C GLY A 317 24.69 -12.82 12.00
N VAL A 318 25.07 -13.12 10.76
CA VAL A 318 26.49 -13.08 10.32
C VAL A 318 27.05 -11.66 10.35
N VAL A 319 26.29 -10.66 9.87
CA VAL A 319 26.72 -9.25 9.92
C VAL A 319 26.86 -8.77 11.36
N ALA A 320 25.93 -9.12 12.26
CA ALA A 320 26.03 -8.77 13.69
C ALA A 320 27.24 -9.41 14.36
N LEU A 321 27.55 -10.67 14.04
CA LEU A 321 28.75 -11.36 14.51
C LEU A 321 30.04 -10.68 14.02
N VAL A 322 30.13 -10.32 12.75
CA VAL A 322 31.28 -9.64 12.18
C VAL A 322 31.50 -8.27 12.83
N VAL A 323 30.40 -7.48 13.01
CA VAL A 323 30.45 -6.18 13.70
C VAL A 323 30.91 -6.34 15.16
N MET A 324 30.39 -7.35 15.86
CA MET A 324 30.77 -7.62 17.25
C MET A 324 32.28 -8.02 17.37
N VAL A 325 32.76 -8.88 16.48
CA VAL A 325 34.19 -9.23 16.43
C VAL A 325 35.05 -8.00 16.11
N TRP A 326 34.60 -7.14 15.21
CA TRP A 326 35.29 -5.91 14.88
C TRP A 326 35.34 -4.92 16.07
N CYS A 327 34.23 -4.77 16.80
CA CYS A 327 34.18 -3.98 18.02
C CYS A 327 35.11 -4.53 19.11
N ILE A 328 35.17 -5.85 19.30
CA ILE A 328 36.08 -6.48 20.24
C ILE A 328 37.55 -6.20 19.85
N ILE A 329 37.92 -6.38 18.58
CA ILE A 329 39.28 -6.10 18.09
C ILE A 329 39.60 -4.58 18.23
N ALA A 330 38.67 -3.71 17.95
CA ALA A 330 38.84 -2.26 18.13
C ALA A 330 39.03 -1.89 19.61
N CYS A 331 38.26 -2.47 20.53
CA CYS A 331 38.44 -2.31 21.97
C CYS A 331 39.80 -2.84 22.45
N PHE A 332 40.24 -4.01 21.95
CA PHE A 332 41.58 -4.55 22.29
C PHE A 332 42.70 -3.65 21.74
N LYS A 333 42.58 -3.13 20.55
CA LYS A 333 43.53 -2.15 20.00
C LYS A 333 43.55 -0.87 20.79
N TRP A 334 42.37 -0.36 21.21
CA TRP A 334 42.26 0.87 21.99
C TRP A 334 42.84 0.69 23.39
N THR A 335 42.56 -0.42 24.07
CA THR A 335 43.17 -0.73 25.40
C THR A 335 44.66 -0.94 25.31
N ARG A 336 45.19 -1.50 24.21
CA ARG A 336 46.65 -1.59 24.00
C ARG A 336 47.29 -0.25 23.65
N SER A 337 46.59 0.62 22.92
CA SER A 337 47.05 1.99 22.59
C SER A 337 47.07 2.90 23.81
N THR A 338 46.14 2.71 24.74
CA THR A 338 46.08 3.52 25.98
C THR A 338 47.08 3.12 27.04
N SER A 339 47.73 1.94 26.95
CA SER A 339 48.78 1.54 27.90
C SER A 339 50.15 2.09 27.55
N HIS A 340 50.36 2.65 26.34
CA HIS A 340 51.65 3.22 25.95
C HIS A 340 51.72 4.75 25.95
N ASP A 341 50.58 5.45 26.07
CA ASP A 341 50.50 6.92 25.95
C ASP A 341 49.87 7.61 27.18
N ALA A 342 49.83 6.91 28.34
CA ALA A 342 49.33 7.49 29.59
C ALA A 342 50.38 8.38 30.30
N ARG A 343 51.46 8.81 29.62
CA ARG A 343 52.33 9.87 30.08
C ARG A 343 52.18 11.06 29.15
N THR A 344 51.59 12.14 29.71
CA THR A 344 51.51 13.49 29.17
C THR A 344 50.38 13.77 28.17
N ARG A 345 49.20 14.18 28.69
CA ARG A 345 48.40 15.34 28.20
C ARG A 345 47.13 15.50 29.02
N GLY A 346 47.31 15.87 30.31
CA GLY A 346 46.26 16.63 30.98
C GLY A 346 46.20 18.07 30.37
N PRO A 347 45.07 18.81 30.51
CA PRO A 347 45.02 20.19 30.07
C PRO A 347 46.18 20.95 30.71
N LYS A 348 47.00 21.63 29.88
CA LYS A 348 48.15 22.41 30.35
C LYS A 348 47.66 23.54 31.24
N ARG A 349 47.98 23.50 32.50
CA ARG A 349 47.70 24.61 33.43
C ARG A 349 48.81 25.61 33.28
N PHE A 350 48.43 26.87 33.06
CA PHE A 350 49.33 28.00 33.02
C PHE A 350 49.22 28.76 34.34
N GLU A 351 50.33 29.20 34.88
CA GLU A 351 50.33 30.06 36.05
C GLU A 351 50.00 31.49 35.66
N TYR A 352 49.41 32.29 36.58
CA TYR A 352 49.04 33.67 36.34
C TYR A 352 50.19 34.50 35.77
N ARG A 353 51.43 34.29 36.27
CA ARG A 353 52.63 34.97 35.80
C ARG A 353 52.96 34.65 34.34
N GLU A 354 52.76 33.43 33.91
CA GLU A 354 52.94 33.01 32.53
C GLU A 354 51.90 33.67 31.61
N LEU A 355 50.65 33.76 32.02
CA LEU A 355 49.60 34.40 31.28
C LEU A 355 49.83 35.92 31.21
N ALA A 356 50.23 36.56 32.30
CA ALA A 356 50.55 38.01 32.34
C ALA A 356 51.77 38.31 31.43
N SER A 357 52.79 37.49 31.43
CA SER A 357 53.97 37.62 30.56
C SER A 357 53.60 37.43 29.08
N ALA A 358 52.75 36.41 28.78
CA ALA A 358 52.36 36.10 27.41
C ALA A 358 51.44 37.19 26.80
N THR A 359 50.70 37.93 27.64
CA THR A 359 49.74 38.96 27.20
C THR A 359 50.22 40.39 27.40
N ASP A 360 51.50 40.56 27.78
CA ASP A 360 52.12 41.82 28.14
C ASP A 360 51.34 42.56 29.24
N ASN A 361 51.16 41.79 30.36
CA ASN A 361 50.43 42.21 31.55
C ASN A 361 48.98 42.62 31.26
N PHE A 362 48.31 41.84 30.38
CA PHE A 362 46.94 42.07 29.92
C PHE A 362 46.75 43.43 29.26
N SER A 363 47.71 43.84 28.43
CA SER A 363 47.70 45.09 27.70
C SER A 363 46.42 45.23 26.84
N LYS A 364 45.83 46.43 26.84
CA LYS A 364 44.67 46.78 26.01
C LYS A 364 44.89 46.55 24.52
N GLU A 365 46.13 46.66 24.08
CA GLU A 365 46.55 46.44 22.67
C GLU A 365 46.50 44.96 22.28
N ARG A 366 46.44 44.06 23.22
CA ARG A 366 46.34 42.62 23.02
C ARG A 366 44.94 42.05 23.12
N VAL A 367 43.94 42.89 23.38
CA VAL A 367 42.54 42.50 23.39
C VAL A 367 42.06 42.14 21.98
N ILE A 368 41.56 40.93 21.81
CA ILE A 368 41.03 40.45 20.51
C ILE A 368 39.48 40.26 20.57
N GLY A 369 38.88 40.34 21.75
CA GLY A 369 37.43 40.28 21.89
C GLY A 369 36.97 40.67 23.31
N ARG A 370 35.76 41.26 23.39
CA ARG A 370 35.08 41.61 24.64
C ARG A 370 33.68 41.03 24.63
N GLY A 371 33.26 40.40 25.68
CA GLY A 371 31.92 39.84 25.86
C GLY A 371 31.36 40.06 27.25
N ALA A 372 30.11 39.70 27.49
CA ALA A 372 29.42 39.84 28.77
C ALA A 372 30.14 39.13 29.97
N PHE A 373 31.07 38.20 29.66
CA PHE A 373 31.76 37.37 30.65
C PHE A 373 33.30 37.58 30.68
N GLY A 374 33.80 38.68 30.13
CA GLY A 374 35.23 38.98 30.18
C GLY A 374 35.88 39.35 28.84
N GLU A 375 37.20 39.58 28.89
CA GLU A 375 38.00 39.99 27.75
C GLU A 375 38.90 38.82 27.31
N VAL A 376 39.14 38.72 26.01
CA VAL A 376 40.01 37.71 25.41
C VAL A 376 41.26 38.40 24.86
N TYR A 377 42.42 37.90 25.28
CA TYR A 377 43.72 38.49 24.92
C TYR A 377 44.50 37.57 24.00
N ARG A 378 45.32 38.13 23.13
CA ARG A 378 46.29 37.40 22.32
C ARG A 378 47.54 37.16 23.17
N GLY A 379 47.82 35.91 23.53
CA GLY A 379 49.03 35.49 24.25
C GLY A 379 50.08 34.90 23.31
N THR A 380 51.36 35.23 23.59
CA THR A 380 52.50 34.63 22.87
C THR A 380 53.34 33.82 23.87
N PHE A 381 53.38 32.50 23.73
CA PHE A 381 54.11 31.61 24.65
C PHE A 381 55.43 31.21 24.02
N SER A 382 56.48 31.21 24.81
CA SER A 382 57.81 30.70 24.44
C SER A 382 57.83 29.19 24.69
N LYS A 383 58.04 28.40 23.66
CA LYS A 383 58.27 26.94 23.79
C LYS A 383 59.70 26.71 24.12
N GLY A 384 60.00 26.26 25.33
CA GLY A 384 61.36 25.80 25.70
C GLY A 384 61.66 24.54 24.87
N SER A 385 62.49 24.74 23.85
CA SER A 385 63.02 23.63 23.02
C SER A 385 64.42 23.32 23.50
N SER A 386 64.65 22.05 23.73
CA SER A 386 65.98 21.47 24.04
C SER A 386 66.87 21.30 22.79
N SER A 387 66.53 21.95 21.67
CA SER A 387 67.39 22.01 20.46
C SER A 387 67.02 23.21 19.61
N GLY A 388 67.84 24.24 19.70
CA GLY A 388 68.10 25.34 18.80
C GLY A 388 67.06 25.80 17.78
N ALA A 389 66.16 26.64 18.15
CA ALA A 389 65.53 27.82 17.57
C ALA A 389 64.19 28.11 18.25
N PRO A 390 63.90 29.37 18.72
CA PRO A 390 62.64 29.63 19.41
C PRO A 390 61.51 29.76 18.40
N SER A 391 60.59 28.79 18.39
CA SER A 391 59.29 28.89 17.71
C SER A 391 58.29 29.56 18.66
N ARG A 392 57.66 30.65 18.24
CA ARG A 392 56.57 31.33 19.01
C ARG A 392 55.21 30.77 18.58
N GLU A 393 54.51 30.17 19.51
CA GLU A 393 53.08 29.82 19.32
C GLU A 393 52.19 30.95 19.86
N SER A 394 51.26 31.44 19.06
CA SER A 394 50.25 32.44 19.47
C SER A 394 48.93 31.70 19.77
N GLY A 395 48.34 31.95 20.94
CA GLY A 395 47.05 31.40 21.35
C GLY A 395 46.15 32.48 21.91
N ALA A 396 44.82 32.22 21.95
CA ALA A 396 43.83 33.04 22.59
C ALA A 396 43.71 32.67 24.08
N VAL A 397 43.81 33.65 24.95
CA VAL A 397 43.67 33.49 26.42
C VAL A 397 42.39 34.24 26.84
N ARG A 398 41.48 33.49 27.45
CA ARG A 398 40.21 34.05 27.97
C ARG A 398 40.32 34.20 29.51
N TRP A 399 40.06 35.35 30.00
CA TRP A 399 39.81 35.60 31.42
C TRP A 399 38.32 35.47 31.70
N LEU A 400 37.93 34.70 32.69
CA LEU A 400 36.60 34.66 33.25
C LEU A 400 36.54 35.59 34.46
#